data_24100907d6edcc0b966fe2d2bced402b
#
_entry.id   24100907d6edcc0b966fe2d2bced402b
#
_cell.length_a   1.000
_cell.length_b   1.000
_cell.length_c   1.000
_cell.angle_alpha   90.00
_cell.angle_beta   90.00
_cell.angle_gamma   90.00
#
_symmetry.space_group_name_H-M   'P 1'
#
loop_
_entity.id
_entity.type
_entity.pdbx_description
1 polymer ?
#
loop_
_entity_poly.entity_id
_entity_poly.type
_entity_poly.pdbx_seq_one_letter_code
_entity_poly.pdbx_strand_id
1 'polypeptide(L)'
;VVCRKTVAVKAPSGYKNCKYSSTNPKVASIDAKGKLKALRLGVTTITVKSGTKKKSYTITVVPEKKSDVRLNQELILGGQMVQLKLVSDKYDTSQVKLYVDSAFKEIDHRGNCNFKKYNGYQASGSLYYSYGQFTRNITLYICDKDVIFDGLIENSQAGVNYDADSLQWEFLGKSFHYKQLKNKGIEIQMDGSALPDQIVYTPGDHTFTVIAGKEIYSKKISVSYSVKDTLIKKDARGYTEDGKAVFDAAFAAVDQVVKDGMGEEEKVKAIHDYLIYHANYVNNGDYSTAENWAYGAGGVLLHKEGVCQSYAFAFYMMAISAGLECRFVSGTADGGGHAWNQVKVNGKWYYIDCTWDDPVGGGYENYKYYLSESLWSDHIAETAKDLSEDGKYDWEHYYLTGADYAR
;
A
#
# COMPACT_ATOMS: atom_id res chain seq x y z
N VAL A 1 -42.16 -20.12 -5.26
CA VAL A 1 -42.01 -21.09 -6.40
C VAL A 1 -40.63 -20.86 -7.01
N VAL A 2 -39.90 -21.92 -7.29
CA VAL A 2 -38.61 -21.86 -7.98
C VAL A 2 -38.80 -21.42 -9.44
N CYS A 3 -37.98 -20.52 -9.94
CA CYS A 3 -38.00 -20.02 -11.31
C CYS A 3 -37.90 -21.21 -12.32
N ARG A 4 -38.55 -21.07 -13.46
CA ARG A 4 -38.67 -22.09 -14.51
C ARG A 4 -39.47 -23.35 -14.12
N LYS A 5 -39.99 -23.43 -12.89
CA LYS A 5 -40.89 -24.51 -12.47
C LYS A 5 -42.34 -24.16 -12.78
N THR A 6 -43.15 -25.21 -12.89
CA THR A 6 -44.60 -25.10 -13.10
C THR A 6 -45.31 -25.74 -11.92
N VAL A 7 -46.30 -25.06 -11.37
CA VAL A 7 -47.10 -25.55 -10.23
C VAL A 7 -48.59 -25.34 -10.50
N ALA A 8 -49.44 -26.17 -9.92
CA ALA A 8 -50.89 -26.01 -10.01
C ALA A 8 -51.38 -25.11 -8.85
N VAL A 9 -52.12 -24.06 -9.19
CA VAL A 9 -52.87 -23.24 -8.23
C VAL A 9 -54.26 -23.82 -8.08
N LYS A 10 -54.49 -24.52 -6.96
CA LYS A 10 -55.81 -25.12 -6.68
C LYS A 10 -56.81 -24.01 -6.35
N ALA A 11 -58.00 -24.12 -6.96
CA ALA A 11 -59.12 -23.28 -6.62
C ALA A 11 -59.57 -23.54 -5.15
N PRO A 12 -59.97 -22.51 -4.39
CA PRO A 12 -60.54 -22.73 -3.06
C PRO A 12 -61.80 -23.57 -3.10
N SER A 13 -62.08 -24.25 -1.99
CA SER A 13 -63.33 -25.00 -1.87
C SER A 13 -64.56 -24.15 -2.16
N GLY A 14 -65.50 -24.68 -2.90
CA GLY A 14 -66.73 -23.98 -3.28
C GLY A 14 -66.61 -22.97 -4.42
N TYR A 15 -65.45 -22.92 -5.12
CA TYR A 15 -65.26 -22.14 -6.34
C TYR A 15 -65.54 -23.04 -7.58
N LYS A 16 -66.42 -22.54 -8.48
CA LYS A 16 -66.77 -23.23 -9.74
C LYS A 16 -66.45 -22.30 -10.92
N ASN A 17 -66.10 -22.84 -12.08
CA ASN A 17 -65.80 -22.10 -13.29
C ASN A 17 -64.81 -20.96 -13.08
N CYS A 18 -63.66 -21.29 -12.49
CA CYS A 18 -62.67 -20.32 -12.07
C CYS A 18 -61.96 -19.60 -13.22
N LYS A 19 -61.79 -18.28 -13.09
CA LYS A 19 -60.91 -17.47 -13.92
C LYS A 19 -59.66 -17.12 -13.13
N TYR A 20 -58.51 -17.29 -13.75
CA TYR A 20 -57.21 -17.01 -13.16
C TYR A 20 -56.54 -15.80 -13.81
N SER A 21 -55.88 -14.98 -13.06
CA SER A 21 -55.11 -13.84 -13.58
C SER A 21 -53.88 -13.60 -12.75
N SER A 22 -52.82 -13.06 -13.37
CA SER A 22 -51.59 -12.62 -12.73
C SER A 22 -51.46 -11.10 -12.84
N THR A 23 -51.06 -10.41 -11.77
CA THR A 23 -50.79 -8.98 -11.79
C THR A 23 -49.46 -8.64 -12.49
N ASN A 24 -48.56 -9.61 -12.57
CA ASN A 24 -47.31 -9.49 -13.33
C ASN A 24 -47.01 -10.78 -14.08
N PRO A 25 -47.58 -10.95 -15.31
CA PRO A 25 -47.40 -12.17 -16.12
C PRO A 25 -45.92 -12.38 -16.53
N LYS A 26 -45.05 -11.33 -16.49
CA LYS A 26 -43.62 -11.47 -16.76
C LYS A 26 -42.90 -12.23 -15.65
N VAL A 27 -43.39 -12.15 -14.41
CA VAL A 27 -42.86 -12.91 -13.26
C VAL A 27 -43.43 -14.32 -13.25
N ALA A 28 -44.73 -14.45 -13.29
CA ALA A 28 -45.39 -15.74 -13.45
C ALA A 28 -46.71 -15.61 -14.21
N SER A 29 -46.88 -16.44 -15.22
CA SER A 29 -48.12 -16.58 -15.98
C SER A 29 -48.97 -17.73 -15.40
N ILE A 30 -50.28 -17.63 -15.58
CA ILE A 30 -51.20 -18.68 -15.17
C ILE A 30 -52.24 -18.90 -16.27
N ASP A 31 -52.52 -20.15 -16.58
CA ASP A 31 -53.50 -20.52 -17.60
C ASP A 31 -54.93 -20.71 -17.02
N ALA A 32 -55.90 -20.92 -17.90
CA ALA A 32 -57.29 -21.11 -17.51
C ALA A 32 -57.54 -22.37 -16.64
N LYS A 33 -56.58 -23.32 -16.63
CA LYS A 33 -56.64 -24.54 -15.83
C LYS A 33 -55.95 -24.37 -14.46
N GLY A 34 -55.44 -23.15 -14.15
CA GLY A 34 -54.74 -22.88 -12.91
C GLY A 34 -53.28 -23.38 -12.91
N LYS A 35 -52.69 -23.68 -14.07
CA LYS A 35 -51.31 -24.04 -14.20
C LYS A 35 -50.42 -22.78 -14.23
N LEU A 36 -49.70 -22.52 -13.16
CA LEU A 36 -48.82 -21.41 -13.04
C LEU A 36 -47.43 -21.78 -13.51
N LYS A 37 -46.84 -20.97 -14.41
CA LYS A 37 -45.48 -21.09 -14.90
C LYS A 37 -44.67 -19.94 -14.35
N ALA A 38 -43.65 -20.22 -13.52
CA ALA A 38 -42.71 -19.24 -12.99
C ALA A 38 -41.66 -18.89 -14.06
N LEU A 39 -41.62 -17.63 -14.48
CA LEU A 39 -40.81 -17.17 -15.63
C LEU A 39 -39.60 -16.41 -15.27
N ARG A 40 -39.70 -15.44 -14.32
CA ARG A 40 -38.63 -14.54 -13.87
C ARG A 40 -38.66 -14.38 -12.38
N LEU A 41 -37.54 -14.02 -11.79
CA LEU A 41 -37.47 -13.70 -10.36
C LEU A 41 -38.34 -12.48 -10.04
N GLY A 42 -38.97 -12.49 -8.88
CA GLY A 42 -39.82 -11.39 -8.45
C GLY A 42 -41.09 -11.83 -7.73
N VAL A 43 -42.03 -10.91 -7.59
CA VAL A 43 -43.30 -11.11 -6.89
C VAL A 43 -44.46 -10.76 -7.82
N THR A 44 -45.50 -11.60 -7.82
CA THR A 44 -46.77 -11.34 -8.49
C THR A 44 -47.93 -11.81 -7.62
N THR A 45 -49.13 -11.29 -7.88
CA THR A 45 -50.35 -11.77 -7.24
C THR A 45 -51.19 -12.56 -8.26
N ILE A 46 -51.49 -13.77 -7.89
CA ILE A 46 -52.44 -14.59 -8.65
C ILE A 46 -53.82 -14.45 -8.03
N THR A 47 -54.77 -14.11 -8.84
CA THR A 47 -56.16 -13.98 -8.43
C THR A 47 -56.98 -15.10 -9.07
N VAL A 48 -57.79 -15.77 -8.24
CA VAL A 48 -58.79 -16.74 -8.64
C VAL A 48 -60.17 -16.16 -8.43
N LYS A 49 -60.95 -16.08 -9.44
CA LYS A 49 -62.36 -15.60 -9.39
C LYS A 49 -63.35 -16.69 -9.78
N SER A 50 -64.48 -16.73 -9.07
CA SER A 50 -65.60 -17.61 -9.36
C SER A 50 -66.89 -16.87 -9.06
N GLY A 51 -67.54 -16.32 -10.11
CA GLY A 51 -68.65 -15.40 -9.96
C GLY A 51 -68.20 -14.15 -9.18
N THR A 52 -68.92 -13.85 -8.08
CA THR A 52 -68.60 -12.75 -7.15
C THR A 52 -67.46 -13.07 -6.17
N LYS A 53 -67.11 -14.36 -6.00
CA LYS A 53 -66.05 -14.80 -5.08
C LYS A 53 -64.67 -14.50 -5.66
N LYS A 54 -63.75 -13.98 -4.86
CA LYS A 54 -62.39 -13.68 -5.23
C LYS A 54 -61.40 -14.15 -4.13
N LYS A 55 -60.31 -14.80 -4.52
CA LYS A 55 -59.18 -15.12 -3.65
C LYS A 55 -57.86 -14.75 -4.35
N SER A 56 -56.97 -14.12 -3.61
CA SER A 56 -55.65 -13.74 -4.14
C SER A 56 -54.54 -14.43 -3.38
N TYR A 57 -53.46 -14.77 -4.07
CA TYR A 57 -52.27 -15.40 -3.54
C TYR A 57 -51.05 -14.61 -3.99
N THR A 58 -50.20 -14.20 -3.06
CA THR A 58 -48.90 -13.66 -3.42
C THR A 58 -47.96 -14.78 -3.77
N ILE A 59 -47.42 -14.73 -4.97
CA ILE A 59 -46.46 -15.72 -5.48
C ILE A 59 -45.10 -15.08 -5.56
N THR A 60 -44.17 -15.64 -4.85
CA THR A 60 -42.74 -15.28 -4.93
C THR A 60 -42.01 -16.29 -5.81
N VAL A 61 -41.37 -15.82 -6.88
CA VAL A 61 -40.49 -16.62 -7.73
C VAL A 61 -39.08 -16.40 -7.30
N VAL A 62 -38.40 -17.48 -6.91
CA VAL A 62 -37.07 -17.46 -6.31
C VAL A 62 -36.06 -18.24 -7.17
N PRO A 63 -34.75 -18.00 -7.07
CA PRO A 63 -33.74 -18.82 -7.72
C PRO A 63 -33.68 -20.22 -7.09
N GLU A 64 -33.11 -21.15 -7.81
CA GLU A 64 -32.90 -22.52 -7.29
C GLU A 64 -31.85 -22.52 -6.19
N LYS A 65 -30.74 -21.79 -6.42
CA LYS A 65 -29.72 -21.57 -5.42
C LYS A 65 -29.57 -20.05 -5.12
N LYS A 66 -29.40 -19.71 -3.87
CA LYS A 66 -29.19 -18.30 -3.45
C LYS A 66 -27.96 -17.67 -4.12
N SER A 67 -26.91 -18.45 -4.34
CA SER A 67 -25.67 -18.03 -5.00
C SER A 67 -25.83 -17.75 -6.51
N ASP A 68 -26.94 -18.14 -7.12
CA ASP A 68 -27.19 -17.85 -8.55
C ASP A 68 -27.52 -16.36 -8.82
N VAL A 69 -27.66 -15.56 -7.77
CA VAL A 69 -27.94 -14.11 -7.85
C VAL A 69 -26.93 -13.36 -7.00
N ARG A 70 -26.29 -12.35 -7.58
CA ARG A 70 -25.27 -11.52 -6.93
C ARG A 70 -25.48 -10.04 -7.25
N LEU A 71 -24.82 -9.16 -6.52
CA LEU A 71 -24.70 -7.76 -6.94
C LEU A 71 -23.75 -7.63 -8.13
N ASN A 72 -24.00 -6.64 -8.99
CA ASN A 72 -23.07 -6.27 -10.06
C ASN A 72 -21.73 -5.74 -9.48
N GLN A 73 -21.75 -5.24 -8.25
CA GLN A 73 -20.59 -4.69 -7.58
C GLN A 73 -20.73 -4.88 -6.05
N GLU A 74 -19.71 -5.43 -5.40
CA GLU A 74 -19.72 -5.69 -3.95
C GLU A 74 -18.69 -4.84 -3.20
N LEU A 75 -17.72 -4.26 -3.92
CA LEU A 75 -16.72 -3.33 -3.40
C LEU A 75 -16.85 -2.00 -4.15
N ILE A 76 -16.93 -0.89 -3.42
CA ILE A 76 -17.12 0.46 -3.96
C ILE A 76 -16.07 1.35 -3.35
N LEU A 77 -15.45 2.21 -4.17
CA LEU A 77 -14.62 3.29 -3.65
C LEU A 77 -15.50 4.39 -3.09
N GLY A 78 -15.13 4.92 -1.94
CA GLY A 78 -15.78 6.09 -1.33
C GLY A 78 -15.76 7.28 -2.31
N GLY A 79 -16.77 8.12 -2.20
CA GLY A 79 -16.94 9.27 -3.08
C GLY A 79 -17.69 9.00 -4.39
N GLN A 80 -18.05 7.76 -4.66
CA GLN A 80 -18.71 7.38 -5.91
C GLN A 80 -20.22 7.52 -5.91
N MET A 81 -20.76 7.75 -7.12
CA MET A 81 -22.16 7.50 -7.47
C MET A 81 -22.24 6.16 -8.21
N VAL A 82 -22.91 5.17 -7.65
CA VAL A 82 -23.00 3.81 -8.25
C VAL A 82 -24.46 3.41 -8.43
N GLN A 83 -24.72 2.67 -9.50
CA GLN A 83 -25.99 1.98 -9.68
C GLN A 83 -25.83 0.49 -9.34
N LEU A 84 -26.32 0.11 -8.17
CA LEU A 84 -26.38 -1.29 -7.76
C LEU A 84 -27.52 -2.03 -8.45
N LYS A 85 -27.22 -3.20 -8.97
CA LYS A 85 -28.16 -4.09 -9.63
C LYS A 85 -27.94 -5.52 -9.18
N LEU A 86 -29.02 -6.28 -9.07
CA LEU A 86 -28.92 -7.72 -9.00
C LEU A 86 -28.64 -8.27 -10.41
N VAL A 87 -27.66 -9.16 -10.50
CA VAL A 87 -27.28 -9.84 -11.73
C VAL A 87 -27.29 -11.33 -11.54
N SER A 88 -27.55 -12.07 -12.61
CA SER A 88 -27.52 -13.52 -12.62
C SER A 88 -27.24 -14.00 -14.06
N ASP A 89 -26.39 -14.99 -14.17
CA ASP A 89 -26.10 -15.63 -15.45
C ASP A 89 -27.21 -16.63 -15.86
N LYS A 90 -28.11 -16.97 -14.91
CA LYS A 90 -29.16 -17.96 -15.08
C LYS A 90 -30.55 -17.37 -15.17
N TYR A 91 -30.79 -16.21 -14.53
CA TYR A 91 -32.14 -15.68 -14.35
C TYR A 91 -32.24 -14.22 -14.75
N ASP A 92 -33.38 -13.81 -15.27
CA ASP A 92 -33.72 -12.41 -15.45
C ASP A 92 -34.08 -11.78 -14.08
N THR A 93 -33.26 -10.80 -13.65
CA THR A 93 -33.38 -10.09 -12.36
C THR A 93 -34.08 -8.75 -12.47
N SER A 94 -34.54 -8.35 -13.68
CA SER A 94 -35.10 -7.02 -13.96
C SER A 94 -36.35 -6.63 -13.15
N GLN A 95 -37.03 -7.61 -12.57
CA GLN A 95 -38.25 -7.41 -11.77
C GLN A 95 -37.99 -7.49 -10.27
N VAL A 96 -36.71 -7.58 -9.86
CA VAL A 96 -36.31 -7.62 -8.43
C VAL A 96 -36.01 -6.25 -7.92
N LYS A 97 -36.56 -5.91 -6.75
CA LYS A 97 -36.26 -4.67 -6.06
C LYS A 97 -35.16 -4.91 -5.02
N LEU A 98 -34.17 -4.02 -5.01
CA LEU A 98 -33.17 -3.93 -3.95
C LEU A 98 -33.75 -3.08 -2.80
N TYR A 99 -33.48 -3.53 -1.60
CA TYR A 99 -33.71 -2.77 -0.36
C TYR A 99 -32.41 -2.66 0.38
N VAL A 100 -32.23 -1.56 1.10
CA VAL A 100 -31.02 -1.26 1.84
C VAL A 100 -31.34 -1.22 3.29
N ASP A 101 -30.41 -1.70 4.10
CA ASP A 101 -30.45 -1.48 5.54
C ASP A 101 -30.44 0.03 5.86
N SER A 102 -31.05 0.43 6.97
CA SER A 102 -31.11 1.81 7.44
C SER A 102 -29.72 2.48 7.60
N ALA A 103 -28.64 1.69 7.69
CA ALA A 103 -27.27 2.18 7.65
C ALA A 103 -26.90 2.90 6.34
N PHE A 104 -27.54 2.53 5.21
CA PHE A 104 -27.33 3.14 3.90
C PHE A 104 -28.56 3.90 3.43
N LYS A 105 -28.87 5.01 4.08
CA LYS A 105 -30.03 5.85 3.75
C LYS A 105 -30.03 6.43 2.32
N GLU A 106 -29.04 6.13 1.51
CA GLU A 106 -28.75 6.84 0.26
C GLU A 106 -28.88 6.01 -0.99
N ILE A 107 -29.41 4.79 -0.87
CA ILE A 107 -29.80 4.01 -2.03
C ILE A 107 -31.26 4.31 -2.34
N ASP A 108 -31.52 4.90 -3.50
CA ASP A 108 -32.88 5.09 -3.93
C ASP A 108 -33.51 3.75 -4.36
N HIS A 109 -34.83 3.76 -4.52
CA HIS A 109 -35.63 2.59 -4.95
C HIS A 109 -35.25 2.07 -6.36
N ARG A 110 -34.38 2.78 -7.10
CA ARG A 110 -33.84 2.40 -8.42
C ARG A 110 -32.44 1.77 -8.31
N GLY A 111 -31.88 1.70 -7.11
CA GLY A 111 -30.53 1.17 -6.89
C GLY A 111 -29.42 2.22 -7.10
N ASN A 112 -29.78 3.51 -7.28
CA ASN A 112 -28.77 4.55 -7.35
C ASN A 112 -28.29 4.88 -5.94
N CYS A 113 -26.98 4.80 -5.75
CA CYS A 113 -26.32 4.98 -4.45
C CYS A 113 -25.37 6.16 -4.53
N ASN A 114 -25.45 7.05 -3.56
CA ASN A 114 -24.54 8.17 -3.42
C ASN A 114 -23.61 7.93 -2.23
N PHE A 115 -22.37 7.52 -2.50
CA PHE A 115 -21.36 7.29 -1.48
C PHE A 115 -20.39 8.48 -1.31
N LYS A 116 -20.70 9.66 -1.86
CA LYS A 116 -19.84 10.85 -1.80
C LYS A 116 -19.46 11.26 -0.37
N LYS A 117 -20.35 11.06 0.59
CA LYS A 117 -20.09 11.37 2.00
C LYS A 117 -19.27 10.33 2.75
N TYR A 118 -18.94 9.20 2.11
CA TYR A 118 -18.11 8.14 2.70
C TYR A 118 -16.62 8.25 2.33
N ASN A 119 -16.19 9.44 1.90
CA ASN A 119 -14.76 9.71 1.73
C ASN A 119 -14.04 9.60 3.08
N GLY A 120 -12.97 8.84 3.12
CA GLY A 120 -12.15 8.65 4.31
C GLY A 120 -12.65 7.58 5.28
N TYR A 121 -13.69 6.80 4.94
CA TYR A 121 -14.20 5.74 5.81
C TYR A 121 -14.22 4.40 5.10
N GLN A 122 -13.68 3.40 5.78
CA GLN A 122 -13.97 2.01 5.47
C GLN A 122 -15.33 1.67 6.12
N ALA A 123 -16.30 1.27 5.33
CA ALA A 123 -17.60 0.88 5.82
C ALA A 123 -18.08 -0.40 5.19
N SER A 124 -18.75 -1.24 5.96
CA SER A 124 -19.50 -2.37 5.44
C SER A 124 -20.96 -2.24 5.80
N GLY A 125 -21.81 -2.79 4.99
CA GLY A 125 -23.24 -2.81 5.28
C GLY A 125 -23.96 -3.91 4.53
N SER A 126 -25.15 -4.25 5.03
CA SER A 126 -25.97 -5.28 4.44
C SER A 126 -27.00 -4.66 3.50
N LEU A 127 -26.95 -5.10 2.25
CA LEU A 127 -28.05 -4.96 1.32
C LEU A 127 -28.92 -6.19 1.40
N TYR A 128 -30.21 -6.02 1.29
CA TYR A 128 -31.09 -7.16 1.14
C TYR A 128 -32.02 -6.97 -0.05
N TYR A 129 -32.31 -8.04 -0.71
CA TYR A 129 -33.39 -8.10 -1.65
C TYR A 129 -34.43 -9.06 -1.15
N SER A 130 -35.66 -8.68 -1.39
CA SER A 130 -36.81 -9.47 -0.96
C SER A 130 -37.65 -9.88 -2.16
N TYR A 131 -37.95 -11.14 -2.19
CA TYR A 131 -39.00 -11.70 -3.03
C TYR A 131 -40.15 -12.12 -2.11
N GLY A 132 -40.98 -11.17 -1.68
CA GLY A 132 -41.97 -11.43 -0.65
C GLY A 132 -41.31 -11.86 0.68
N GLN A 133 -41.50 -13.12 1.08
CA GLN A 133 -40.89 -13.64 2.31
C GLN A 133 -39.46 -14.14 2.16
N PHE A 134 -38.91 -14.15 0.95
CA PHE A 134 -37.52 -14.55 0.72
C PHE A 134 -36.62 -13.34 0.75
N THR A 135 -35.75 -13.28 1.74
CA THR A 135 -34.77 -12.21 1.92
C THR A 135 -33.36 -12.78 1.89
N ARG A 136 -32.46 -12.10 1.26
CA ARG A 136 -31.02 -12.39 1.29
C ARG A 136 -30.23 -11.12 1.62
N ASN A 137 -29.34 -11.25 2.58
CA ASN A 137 -28.36 -10.23 2.89
C ASN A 137 -27.11 -10.39 2.01
N ILE A 138 -26.58 -9.28 1.53
CA ILE A 138 -25.32 -9.21 0.77
C ILE A 138 -24.49 -8.13 1.45
N THR A 139 -23.24 -8.43 1.74
CA THR A 139 -22.31 -7.43 2.28
C THR A 139 -21.79 -6.57 1.16
N LEU A 140 -21.86 -5.26 1.34
CA LEU A 140 -21.24 -4.26 0.49
C LEU A 140 -20.08 -3.63 1.24
N TYR A 141 -18.91 -3.61 0.63
CA TYR A 141 -17.73 -2.94 1.17
C TYR A 141 -17.56 -1.59 0.50
N ILE A 142 -17.38 -0.55 1.31
CA ILE A 142 -17.03 0.80 0.85
C ILE A 142 -15.63 1.08 1.39
N CYS A 143 -14.68 1.32 0.53
CA CYS A 143 -13.31 1.62 0.91
C CYS A 143 -12.89 3.00 0.40
N ASP A 144 -11.94 3.62 1.08
CA ASP A 144 -11.26 4.80 0.58
C ASP A 144 -10.25 4.40 -0.50
N LYS A 145 -10.15 5.23 -1.54
CA LYS A 145 -9.13 5.09 -2.58
C LYS A 145 -7.71 5.18 -2.02
N ASP A 146 -7.52 5.98 -0.96
CA ASP A 146 -6.21 6.18 -0.35
C ASP A 146 -5.68 4.89 0.28
N VAL A 147 -6.53 4.03 0.82
CA VAL A 147 -6.13 2.69 1.30
C VAL A 147 -5.52 1.84 0.19
N ILE A 148 -6.02 1.95 -1.04
CA ILE A 148 -5.43 1.24 -2.18
C ILE A 148 -4.06 1.81 -2.52
N PHE A 149 -3.92 3.13 -2.55
CA PHE A 149 -2.63 3.77 -2.80
C PHE A 149 -1.60 3.48 -1.71
N ASP A 150 -2.00 3.50 -0.43
CA ASP A 150 -1.10 3.20 0.68
C ASP A 150 -0.57 1.77 0.62
N GLY A 151 -1.41 0.79 0.31
CA GLY A 151 -0.97 -0.59 0.10
C GLY A 151 -0.06 -0.77 -1.13
N LEU A 152 -0.14 0.10 -2.14
CA LEU A 152 0.82 0.12 -3.25
C LEU A 152 2.17 0.70 -2.80
N ILE A 153 2.16 1.77 -1.99
CA ILE A 153 3.38 2.41 -1.45
C ILE A 153 4.15 1.43 -0.57
N GLU A 154 3.47 0.78 0.38
CA GLU A 154 4.07 -0.17 1.32
C GLU A 154 4.76 -1.36 0.62
N ASN A 155 4.31 -1.70 -0.59
CA ASN A 155 4.81 -2.85 -1.33
C ASN A 155 5.66 -2.47 -2.55
N SER A 156 5.99 -1.19 -2.75
CA SER A 156 6.74 -0.74 -3.94
C SER A 156 8.21 -0.49 -3.62
N GLN A 157 9.07 -1.39 -4.05
CA GLN A 157 10.53 -1.25 -4.01
C GLN A 157 11.10 -1.52 -5.40
N ALA A 158 11.98 -0.65 -5.87
CA ALA A 158 12.61 -0.80 -7.18
C ALA A 158 13.54 -2.03 -7.24
N GLY A 159 13.57 -2.69 -8.39
CA GLY A 159 14.42 -3.85 -8.64
C GLY A 159 13.92 -5.16 -8.04
N VAL A 160 12.81 -5.14 -7.28
CA VAL A 160 12.18 -6.34 -6.75
C VAL A 160 11.08 -6.80 -7.69
N ASN A 161 10.98 -8.11 -7.90
CA ASN A 161 9.90 -8.71 -8.68
C ASN A 161 8.74 -9.08 -7.76
N TYR A 162 7.60 -8.45 -7.96
CA TYR A 162 6.37 -8.72 -7.22
C TYR A 162 5.36 -9.46 -8.10
N ASP A 163 4.75 -10.50 -7.56
CA ASP A 163 3.50 -11.02 -8.11
C ASP A 163 2.38 -10.03 -7.77
N ALA A 164 1.68 -9.49 -8.76
CA ALA A 164 0.57 -8.57 -8.54
C ALA A 164 -0.50 -9.16 -7.62
N ASP A 165 -0.70 -10.48 -7.66
CA ASP A 165 -1.62 -11.17 -6.75
C ASP A 165 -1.12 -11.27 -5.31
N SER A 166 0.17 -11.02 -5.04
CA SER A 166 0.69 -10.91 -3.69
C SER A 166 0.32 -9.57 -3.02
N LEU A 167 -0.06 -8.55 -3.81
CA LEU A 167 -0.56 -7.30 -3.28
C LEU A 167 -1.88 -7.53 -2.58
N GLN A 168 -1.95 -7.13 -1.31
CA GLN A 168 -3.10 -7.29 -0.46
C GLN A 168 -3.55 -5.96 0.12
N TRP A 169 -4.85 -5.80 0.22
CA TRP A 169 -5.49 -4.66 0.87
C TRP A 169 -6.47 -5.18 1.91
N GLU A 170 -6.39 -4.65 3.11
CA GLU A 170 -7.32 -5.01 4.17
C GLU A 170 -8.42 -3.95 4.31
N PHE A 171 -9.67 -4.39 4.17
CA PHE A 171 -10.85 -3.56 4.38
C PHE A 171 -11.73 -4.19 5.46
N LEU A 172 -11.81 -3.56 6.62
CA LEU A 172 -12.66 -4.00 7.74
C LEU A 172 -12.42 -5.47 8.14
N GLY A 173 -11.16 -5.85 8.28
CA GLY A 173 -10.75 -7.21 8.67
C GLY A 173 -10.94 -8.25 7.56
N LYS A 174 -11.10 -7.83 6.32
CA LYS A 174 -11.11 -8.71 5.17
C LYS A 174 -10.04 -8.31 4.17
N SER A 175 -9.15 -9.23 3.86
CA SER A 175 -8.12 -9.07 2.84
C SER A 175 -8.69 -9.27 1.44
N PHE A 176 -8.26 -8.43 0.52
CA PHE A 176 -8.53 -8.52 -0.92
C PHE A 176 -7.20 -8.50 -1.67
N HIS A 177 -6.99 -9.47 -2.53
CA HIS A 177 -5.88 -9.52 -3.46
C HIS A 177 -6.20 -8.77 -4.76
N TYR A 178 -5.19 -8.44 -5.56
CA TYR A 178 -5.36 -7.67 -6.80
C TYR A 178 -6.41 -8.27 -7.75
N LYS A 179 -6.35 -9.59 -8.01
CA LYS A 179 -7.37 -10.26 -8.83
C LYS A 179 -8.79 -10.12 -8.28
N GLN A 180 -8.93 -10.10 -6.95
CA GLN A 180 -10.24 -9.93 -6.32
C GLN A 180 -10.75 -8.50 -6.50
N LEU A 181 -9.89 -7.47 -6.40
CA LEU A 181 -10.25 -6.09 -6.70
C LEU A 181 -10.69 -5.95 -8.17
N LYS A 182 -9.90 -6.49 -9.10
CA LYS A 182 -10.20 -6.51 -10.53
C LYS A 182 -11.53 -7.18 -10.84
N ASN A 183 -11.82 -8.34 -10.23
CA ASN A 183 -13.09 -9.04 -10.37
C ASN A 183 -14.29 -8.26 -9.79
N LYS A 184 -14.05 -7.29 -8.93
CA LYS A 184 -15.05 -6.38 -8.37
C LYS A 184 -15.16 -5.06 -9.13
N GLY A 185 -14.47 -4.93 -10.26
CA GLY A 185 -14.53 -3.78 -11.15
C GLY A 185 -13.62 -2.62 -10.73
N ILE A 186 -12.62 -2.90 -9.91
CA ILE A 186 -11.55 -1.95 -9.57
C ILE A 186 -10.31 -2.35 -10.37
N GLU A 187 -9.86 -1.47 -11.24
CA GLU A 187 -8.65 -1.63 -12.03
C GLU A 187 -7.56 -0.70 -11.46
N ILE A 188 -6.33 -1.20 -11.42
CA ILE A 188 -5.16 -0.43 -11.06
C ILE A 188 -4.26 -0.35 -12.29
N GLN A 189 -3.81 0.86 -12.61
CA GLN A 189 -2.85 1.12 -13.68
C GLN A 189 -1.60 1.76 -13.08
N MET A 190 -0.46 1.51 -13.71
CA MET A 190 0.82 2.18 -13.47
C MET A 190 1.27 2.81 -14.78
N ASP A 191 1.55 4.10 -14.76
CA ASP A 191 2.00 4.89 -15.92
C ASP A 191 1.11 4.74 -17.17
N GLY A 192 -0.21 4.71 -16.92
CA GLY A 192 -1.23 4.60 -17.97
C GLY A 192 -1.46 3.20 -18.52
N SER A 193 -0.76 2.19 -18.01
CA SER A 193 -0.94 0.78 -18.41
C SER A 193 -1.50 -0.05 -17.28
N ALA A 194 -2.34 -1.05 -17.60
CA ALA A 194 -2.83 -2.00 -16.60
C ALA A 194 -1.67 -2.66 -15.86
N LEU A 195 -1.82 -2.83 -14.55
CA LEU A 195 -0.80 -3.46 -13.72
C LEU A 195 -0.54 -4.89 -14.23
N PRO A 196 0.71 -5.23 -14.59
CA PRO A 196 1.05 -6.56 -15.08
C PRO A 196 0.98 -7.61 -13.97
N ASP A 197 0.88 -8.88 -14.34
CA ASP A 197 0.87 -9.98 -13.35
C ASP A 197 2.20 -10.08 -12.57
N GLN A 198 3.30 -9.72 -13.19
CA GLN A 198 4.63 -9.57 -12.57
C GLN A 198 5.06 -8.11 -12.67
N ILE A 199 5.29 -7.48 -11.53
CA ILE A 199 5.63 -6.05 -11.43
C ILE A 199 7.09 -5.95 -11.03
N VAL A 200 7.88 -5.24 -11.84
CA VAL A 200 9.23 -4.81 -11.48
C VAL A 200 9.26 -3.29 -11.54
N TYR A 201 9.32 -2.66 -10.39
CA TYR A 201 9.40 -1.20 -10.34
C TYR A 201 10.78 -0.73 -10.76
N THR A 202 10.83 0.34 -11.55
CA THR A 202 12.05 1.12 -11.76
C THR A 202 12.11 2.23 -10.71
N PRO A 203 13.31 2.73 -10.35
CA PRO A 203 13.41 3.85 -9.42
C PRO A 203 12.92 5.15 -10.07
N GLY A 204 12.25 5.97 -9.29
CA GLY A 204 11.68 7.26 -9.71
C GLY A 204 10.19 7.36 -9.43
N ASP A 205 9.56 8.34 -10.05
CA ASP A 205 8.15 8.63 -9.88
C ASP A 205 7.29 7.82 -10.84
N HIS A 206 6.30 7.14 -10.31
CA HIS A 206 5.28 6.43 -11.07
C HIS A 206 3.89 7.01 -10.78
N THR A 207 3.06 7.09 -11.82
CA THR A 207 1.66 7.50 -11.66
C THR A 207 0.79 6.27 -11.57
N PHE A 208 0.26 6.01 -10.37
CA PHE A 208 -0.74 4.98 -10.17
C PHE A 208 -2.14 5.56 -10.36
N THR A 209 -2.98 4.83 -11.07
CA THR A 209 -4.37 5.21 -11.34
C THR A 209 -5.30 4.08 -10.92
N VAL A 210 -6.26 4.40 -10.06
CA VAL A 210 -7.32 3.48 -9.62
C VAL A 210 -8.58 3.86 -10.36
N ILE A 211 -9.15 2.91 -11.09
CA ILE A 211 -10.37 3.07 -11.90
C ILE A 211 -11.47 2.21 -11.30
N ALA A 212 -12.59 2.83 -10.98
CA ALA A 212 -13.77 2.15 -10.46
C ALA A 212 -15.02 2.67 -11.18
N GLY A 213 -15.50 1.94 -12.19
CA GLY A 213 -16.59 2.36 -13.04
C GLY A 213 -16.23 3.59 -13.87
N LYS A 214 -16.84 4.73 -13.55
CA LYS A 214 -16.55 6.03 -14.22
C LYS A 214 -15.59 6.92 -13.44
N GLU A 215 -15.27 6.56 -12.22
CA GLU A 215 -14.40 7.32 -11.35
C GLU A 215 -12.96 6.93 -11.59
N ILE A 216 -12.08 7.92 -11.69
CA ILE A 216 -10.66 7.74 -11.95
C ILE A 216 -9.92 8.59 -10.91
N TYR A 217 -9.02 7.97 -10.17
CA TYR A 217 -8.19 8.61 -9.17
C TYR A 217 -6.73 8.31 -9.47
N SER A 218 -5.88 9.32 -9.47
CA SER A 218 -4.45 9.14 -9.71
C SER A 218 -3.63 9.71 -8.55
N LYS A 219 -2.54 9.03 -8.22
CA LYS A 219 -1.56 9.45 -7.22
C LYS A 219 -0.17 9.17 -7.76
N LYS A 220 0.73 10.12 -7.58
CA LYS A 220 2.14 9.95 -7.87
C LYS A 220 2.81 9.27 -6.67
N ILE A 221 3.53 8.21 -6.91
CA ILE A 221 4.24 7.42 -5.91
C ILE A 221 5.70 7.35 -6.33
N SER A 222 6.59 7.77 -5.43
CA SER A 222 8.02 7.70 -5.64
C SER A 222 8.55 6.35 -5.14
N VAL A 223 9.12 5.57 -6.04
CA VAL A 223 9.70 4.26 -5.78
C VAL A 223 11.22 4.38 -5.78
N SER A 224 11.88 3.84 -4.75
CA SER A 224 13.33 3.81 -4.66
C SER A 224 13.83 2.38 -4.57
N TYR A 225 15.10 2.18 -4.85
CA TYR A 225 15.82 0.98 -4.44
C TYR A 225 15.86 0.87 -2.91
N SER A 226 16.16 -0.34 -2.38
CA SER A 226 16.65 -0.45 -1.00
C SER A 226 17.86 0.46 -0.83
N VAL A 227 18.12 0.90 0.40
CA VAL A 227 19.29 1.77 0.67
C VAL A 227 20.58 1.13 0.18
N LYS A 228 20.77 -0.16 0.45
CA LYS A 228 21.94 -0.90 0.01
C LYS A 228 22.07 -0.90 -1.51
N ASP A 229 20.99 -1.20 -2.23
CA ASP A 229 20.99 -1.16 -3.68
C ASP A 229 21.21 0.25 -4.22
N THR A 230 20.64 1.27 -3.57
CA THR A 230 20.87 2.68 -3.90
C THR A 230 22.36 3.03 -3.84
N LEU A 231 23.02 2.64 -2.76
CA LEU A 231 24.46 2.88 -2.58
C LEU A 231 25.31 2.09 -3.58
N ILE A 232 24.99 0.82 -3.83
CA ILE A 232 25.73 -0.03 -4.75
C ILE A 232 25.53 0.39 -6.21
N LYS A 233 24.28 0.71 -6.59
CA LYS A 233 23.92 1.09 -7.98
C LYS A 233 24.19 2.56 -8.27
N LYS A 234 24.45 3.38 -7.24
CA LYS A 234 24.59 4.83 -7.31
C LYS A 234 23.38 5.50 -7.99
N ASP A 235 22.18 5.10 -7.57
CA ASP A 235 20.92 5.59 -8.14
C ASP A 235 19.91 5.91 -7.04
N ALA A 236 19.82 7.19 -6.68
CA ALA A 236 18.98 7.72 -5.62
C ALA A 236 17.60 8.22 -6.11
N ARG A 237 17.16 7.87 -7.32
CA ARG A 237 15.83 8.21 -7.79
C ARG A 237 14.76 7.63 -6.86
N GLY A 238 13.70 8.39 -6.63
CA GLY A 238 12.61 8.00 -5.73
C GLY A 238 12.81 8.43 -4.28
N TYR A 239 13.97 8.97 -3.91
CA TYR A 239 14.18 9.69 -2.65
C TYR A 239 13.74 11.17 -2.79
N THR A 240 13.59 11.88 -1.67
CA THR A 240 13.36 13.33 -1.67
C THR A 240 14.54 14.07 -2.29
N GLU A 241 14.36 15.32 -2.71
CA GLU A 241 15.44 16.11 -3.29
C GLU A 241 16.61 16.29 -2.30
N ASP A 242 16.33 16.52 -1.01
CA ASP A 242 17.35 16.66 0.02
C ASP A 242 18.07 15.32 0.26
N GLY A 243 17.36 14.23 0.40
CA GLY A 243 17.94 12.90 0.55
C GLY A 243 18.79 12.51 -0.66
N LYS A 244 18.27 12.79 -1.88
CA LYS A 244 19.00 12.56 -3.13
C LYS A 244 20.29 13.35 -3.20
N ALA A 245 20.29 14.64 -2.78
CA ALA A 245 21.49 15.47 -2.78
C ALA A 245 22.61 14.87 -1.91
N VAL A 246 22.28 14.28 -0.77
CA VAL A 246 23.27 13.63 0.10
C VAL A 246 23.81 12.35 -0.55
N PHE A 247 22.96 11.51 -1.15
CA PHE A 247 23.43 10.35 -1.90
C PHE A 247 24.37 10.75 -3.05
N ASP A 248 23.97 11.73 -3.86
CA ASP A 248 24.75 12.23 -5.00
C ASP A 248 26.11 12.76 -4.53
N ALA A 249 26.17 13.45 -3.39
CA ALA A 249 27.43 13.92 -2.79
C ALA A 249 28.34 12.75 -2.36
N ALA A 250 27.76 11.70 -1.74
CA ALA A 250 28.52 10.51 -1.39
C ALA A 250 29.08 9.80 -2.64
N PHE A 251 28.28 9.67 -3.69
CA PHE A 251 28.71 9.05 -4.96
C PHE A 251 29.83 9.85 -5.61
N ALA A 252 29.68 11.18 -5.68
CA ALA A 252 30.71 12.06 -6.23
C ALA A 252 32.03 11.98 -5.43
N ALA A 253 31.94 11.92 -4.11
CA ALA A 253 33.09 11.75 -3.22
C ALA A 253 33.81 10.42 -3.50
N VAL A 254 33.06 9.32 -3.59
CA VAL A 254 33.63 7.98 -3.90
C VAL A 254 34.29 7.99 -5.28
N ASP A 255 33.65 8.55 -6.30
CA ASP A 255 34.22 8.61 -7.66
C ASP A 255 35.49 9.48 -7.73
N GLN A 256 35.57 10.50 -6.84
CA GLN A 256 36.74 11.35 -6.72
C GLN A 256 37.93 10.58 -6.13
N VAL A 257 37.74 9.72 -5.11
CA VAL A 257 38.85 9.19 -4.32
C VAL A 257 39.12 7.71 -4.57
N VAL A 258 38.10 6.90 -4.92
CA VAL A 258 38.26 5.49 -5.19
C VAL A 258 38.52 5.27 -6.69
N LYS A 259 39.61 4.58 -7.01
CA LYS A 259 40.03 4.33 -8.40
C LYS A 259 39.97 2.85 -8.70
N ASP A 260 39.82 2.54 -9.99
CA ASP A 260 39.87 1.17 -10.48
C ASP A 260 41.17 0.48 -10.06
N GLY A 261 41.05 -0.75 -9.61
CA GLY A 261 42.19 -1.57 -9.17
C GLY A 261 42.62 -1.38 -7.71
N MET A 262 42.03 -0.42 -6.97
CA MET A 262 42.31 -0.27 -5.53
C MET A 262 41.83 -1.50 -4.75
N GLY A 263 42.70 -2.00 -3.87
CA GLY A 263 42.37 -2.99 -2.85
C GLY A 263 41.45 -2.41 -1.76
N GLU A 264 40.89 -3.28 -0.91
CA GLU A 264 39.95 -2.85 0.13
C GLU A 264 40.57 -1.84 1.11
N GLU A 265 41.82 -2.06 1.54
CA GLU A 265 42.53 -1.16 2.44
C GLU A 265 42.81 0.21 1.80
N GLU A 266 43.18 0.24 0.53
CA GLU A 266 43.40 1.49 -0.22
C GLU A 266 42.11 2.29 -0.36
N LYS A 267 40.97 1.60 -0.59
CA LYS A 267 39.66 2.25 -0.61
C LYS A 267 39.28 2.84 0.75
N VAL A 268 39.48 2.08 1.84
CA VAL A 268 39.23 2.55 3.20
C VAL A 268 40.06 3.80 3.49
N LYS A 269 41.37 3.76 3.15
CA LYS A 269 42.25 4.91 3.34
C LYS A 269 41.79 6.13 2.55
N ALA A 270 41.43 5.96 1.29
CA ALA A 270 40.98 7.06 0.45
C ALA A 270 39.68 7.73 0.98
N ILE A 271 38.75 6.91 1.49
CA ILE A 271 37.50 7.39 2.10
C ILE A 271 37.78 8.10 3.43
N HIS A 272 38.58 7.50 4.29
CA HIS A 272 38.99 8.10 5.56
C HIS A 272 39.64 9.47 5.36
N ASP A 273 40.69 9.52 4.50
CA ASP A 273 41.41 10.75 4.19
C ASP A 273 40.49 11.83 3.61
N TYR A 274 39.55 11.42 2.73
CA TYR A 274 38.56 12.37 2.20
C TYR A 274 37.78 13.03 3.33
N LEU A 275 37.27 12.25 4.28
CA LEU A 275 36.43 12.79 5.36
C LEU A 275 37.22 13.71 6.29
N ILE A 276 38.42 13.29 6.73
CA ILE A 276 39.22 14.08 7.67
C ILE A 276 39.87 15.32 7.06
N TYR A 277 40.04 15.41 5.72
CA TYR A 277 40.58 16.57 5.04
C TYR A 277 39.52 17.51 4.43
N HIS A 278 38.27 17.09 4.33
CA HIS A 278 37.23 17.86 3.66
C HIS A 278 36.12 18.36 4.57
N ALA A 279 36.12 17.97 5.84
CA ALA A 279 35.13 18.40 6.82
C ALA A 279 35.79 18.84 8.10
N ASN A 280 35.02 19.48 8.97
CA ASN A 280 35.45 19.86 10.31
C ASN A 280 34.36 19.47 11.31
N TYR A 281 34.77 19.28 12.57
CA TYR A 281 33.75 19.06 13.60
C TYR A 281 32.98 20.38 13.87
N VAL A 282 31.63 20.25 13.94
CA VAL A 282 30.74 21.40 14.01
C VAL A 282 31.08 22.35 15.14
N ASN A 283 31.01 23.67 14.87
CA ASN A 283 31.24 24.75 15.83
C ASN A 283 32.56 24.60 16.62
N ASN A 284 33.63 24.11 16.00
CA ASN A 284 34.89 23.83 16.65
C ASN A 284 34.79 23.01 17.96
N GLY A 285 33.87 22.03 17.96
CA GLY A 285 33.65 21.11 19.07
C GLY A 285 32.47 21.44 19.99
N ASP A 286 31.85 22.61 19.85
CA ASP A 286 30.62 22.92 20.58
C ASP A 286 29.40 22.50 19.82
N TYR A 287 28.94 21.26 20.05
CA TYR A 287 27.74 20.69 19.43
C TYR A 287 26.44 21.10 20.14
N SER A 288 26.48 21.86 21.22
CA SER A 288 25.29 22.24 21.99
C SER A 288 24.29 23.11 21.20
N THR A 289 24.77 23.76 20.13
CA THR A 289 23.97 24.60 19.23
C THR A 289 23.89 24.02 17.81
N ALA A 290 24.30 22.75 17.63
CA ALA A 290 24.29 22.11 16.31
C ALA A 290 22.86 21.95 15.78
N GLU A 291 22.63 22.35 14.52
CA GLU A 291 21.39 22.16 13.84
C GLU A 291 21.22 20.69 13.39
N ASN A 292 19.99 20.27 13.11
CA ASN A 292 19.67 18.88 12.76
C ASN A 292 20.53 18.32 11.62
N TRP A 293 20.82 19.11 10.59
CA TRP A 293 21.63 18.68 9.45
C TRP A 293 23.04 18.20 9.86
N ALA A 294 23.59 18.71 10.95
CA ALA A 294 24.91 18.32 11.44
C ALA A 294 24.98 16.88 11.97
N TYR A 295 23.84 16.23 12.19
CA TYR A 295 23.73 14.85 12.66
C TYR A 295 23.58 13.84 11.53
N GLY A 296 23.08 14.24 10.34
CA GLY A 296 23.00 13.40 9.16
C GLY A 296 24.28 13.40 8.33
N ALA A 297 24.43 12.45 7.41
CA ALA A 297 25.58 12.39 6.49
C ALA A 297 25.77 13.67 5.67
N GLY A 298 24.67 14.39 5.43
CA GLY A 298 24.67 15.69 4.73
C GLY A 298 25.52 16.75 5.42
N GLY A 299 25.67 16.70 6.74
CA GLY A 299 26.55 17.60 7.47
C GLY A 299 27.97 17.58 6.89
N VAL A 300 28.61 16.45 6.95
CA VAL A 300 29.96 16.26 6.43
C VAL A 300 30.04 16.36 4.90
N LEU A 301 29.10 15.74 4.19
CA LEU A 301 29.18 15.64 2.73
C LEU A 301 28.80 16.94 2.00
N LEU A 302 27.80 17.67 2.47
CA LEU A 302 27.30 18.88 1.82
C LEU A 302 27.77 20.15 2.50
N HIS A 303 27.67 20.22 3.86
CA HIS A 303 27.99 21.42 4.64
C HIS A 303 29.45 21.50 5.06
N LYS A 304 30.20 20.40 4.94
CA LYS A 304 31.61 20.29 5.38
C LYS A 304 31.79 20.47 6.90
N GLU A 305 30.74 20.25 7.63
CA GLU A 305 30.72 20.26 9.10
C GLU A 305 29.74 19.20 9.61
N GLY A 306 30.08 18.57 10.74
CA GLY A 306 29.16 17.58 11.33
C GLY A 306 29.67 17.14 12.71
N VAL A 307 28.78 16.44 13.43
CA VAL A 307 29.16 15.74 14.66
C VAL A 307 29.65 14.32 14.30
N CYS A 308 30.12 13.55 15.28
CA CYS A 308 30.64 12.20 15.12
C CYS A 308 29.69 11.29 14.30
N GLN A 309 28.39 11.41 14.54
CA GLN A 309 27.37 10.67 13.82
C GLN A 309 27.35 10.98 12.32
N SER A 310 27.52 12.25 11.94
CA SER A 310 27.60 12.66 10.52
C SER A 310 28.80 12.04 9.81
N TYR A 311 29.97 12.02 10.47
CA TYR A 311 31.17 11.34 9.96
C TYR A 311 30.93 9.85 9.79
N ALA A 312 30.33 9.20 10.80
CA ALA A 312 30.07 7.76 10.77
C ALA A 312 29.07 7.37 9.67
N PHE A 313 28.02 8.16 9.44
CA PHE A 313 27.09 7.92 8.34
C PHE A 313 27.71 8.19 6.97
N ALA A 314 28.48 9.26 6.82
CA ALA A 314 29.18 9.55 5.58
C ALA A 314 30.18 8.46 5.23
N PHE A 315 30.98 7.98 6.21
CA PHE A 315 31.87 6.84 6.01
C PHE A 315 31.12 5.59 5.59
N TYR A 316 30.02 5.25 6.28
CA TYR A 316 29.17 4.09 5.94
C TYR A 316 28.67 4.16 4.49
N MET A 317 28.11 5.29 4.08
CA MET A 317 27.61 5.47 2.72
C MET A 317 28.70 5.32 1.66
N MET A 318 29.85 5.96 1.90
CA MET A 318 30.97 5.90 0.96
C MET A 318 31.58 4.48 0.89
N ALA A 319 31.70 3.80 2.04
CA ALA A 319 32.24 2.43 2.11
C ALA A 319 31.35 1.44 1.34
N ILE A 320 30.01 1.44 1.57
CA ILE A 320 29.08 0.58 0.82
C ILE A 320 29.10 0.91 -0.67
N SER A 321 29.14 2.19 -1.06
CA SER A 321 29.20 2.63 -2.44
C SER A 321 30.50 2.24 -3.16
N ALA A 322 31.57 2.06 -2.38
CA ALA A 322 32.87 1.57 -2.85
C ALA A 322 32.96 0.02 -2.91
N GLY A 323 31.88 -0.69 -2.51
CA GLY A 323 31.81 -2.15 -2.49
C GLY A 323 32.42 -2.80 -1.25
N LEU A 324 32.59 -2.06 -0.15
CA LEU A 324 33.07 -2.56 1.13
C LEU A 324 31.89 -2.98 2.03
N GLU A 325 32.13 -3.90 2.97
CA GLU A 325 31.21 -4.19 4.07
C GLU A 325 31.51 -3.22 5.23
N CYS A 326 30.47 -2.55 5.74
CA CYS A 326 30.61 -1.56 6.80
C CYS A 326 29.46 -1.66 7.82
N ARG A 327 29.75 -1.29 9.08
CA ARG A 327 28.79 -1.17 10.17
C ARG A 327 28.90 0.21 10.81
N PHE A 328 27.76 0.73 11.23
CA PHE A 328 27.68 1.86 12.14
C PHE A 328 27.79 1.36 13.57
N VAL A 329 28.62 2.00 14.36
CA VAL A 329 28.83 1.67 15.77
C VAL A 329 28.42 2.88 16.61
N SER A 330 27.61 2.64 17.63
CA SER A 330 27.27 3.63 18.64
C SER A 330 27.73 3.18 20.02
N GLY A 331 28.07 4.14 20.86
CA GLY A 331 28.51 3.88 22.22
C GLY A 331 28.98 5.15 22.92
N THR A 332 30.02 5.03 23.73
CA THR A 332 30.66 6.16 24.40
C THR A 332 32.14 6.22 24.10
N ALA A 333 32.70 7.44 24.02
CA ALA A 333 34.11 7.68 23.98
C ALA A 333 34.44 8.81 24.93
N ASP A 334 35.47 8.63 25.76
CA ASP A 334 35.85 9.56 26.82
C ASP A 334 34.70 10.00 27.75
N GLY A 335 33.74 9.06 27.96
CA GLY A 335 32.54 9.26 28.78
C GLY A 335 31.41 10.04 28.14
N GLY A 336 31.53 10.48 26.89
CA GLY A 336 30.47 11.10 26.09
C GLY A 336 29.85 10.13 25.06
N GLY A 337 28.61 10.38 24.68
CA GLY A 337 27.97 9.62 23.57
C GLY A 337 28.77 9.83 22.27
N HIS A 338 29.01 8.74 21.53
CA HIS A 338 29.87 8.78 20.36
C HIS A 338 29.44 7.75 19.30
N ALA A 339 29.81 8.03 18.04
CA ALA A 339 29.54 7.15 16.90
C ALA A 339 30.76 7.05 15.98
N TRP A 340 31.02 5.82 15.49
CA TRP A 340 32.12 5.49 14.59
C TRP A 340 31.74 4.30 13.70
N ASN A 341 32.70 3.62 13.09
CA ASN A 341 32.41 2.52 12.18
C ASN A 341 33.25 1.26 12.49
N GLN A 342 32.73 0.14 12.00
CA GLN A 342 33.51 -1.02 11.65
C GLN A 342 33.48 -1.23 10.13
N VAL A 343 34.63 -1.50 9.54
CA VAL A 343 34.76 -1.82 8.12
C VAL A 343 35.48 -3.16 7.97
N LYS A 344 35.06 -3.95 6.99
CA LYS A 344 35.69 -5.25 6.73
C LYS A 344 36.75 -5.08 5.65
N VAL A 345 37.95 -5.53 5.93
CA VAL A 345 39.10 -5.51 5.02
C VAL A 345 39.73 -6.90 4.99
N ASN A 346 39.85 -7.47 3.80
CA ASN A 346 40.41 -8.83 3.59
C ASN A 346 39.79 -9.90 4.50
N GLY A 347 38.47 -9.83 4.69
CA GLY A 347 37.70 -10.77 5.48
C GLY A 347 37.70 -10.54 7.00
N LYS A 348 38.42 -9.53 7.51
CA LYS A 348 38.46 -9.17 8.94
C LYS A 348 37.78 -7.84 9.20
N TRP A 349 37.11 -7.70 10.35
CA TRP A 349 36.54 -6.45 10.82
C TRP A 349 37.55 -5.59 11.56
N TYR A 350 37.59 -4.31 11.25
CA TYR A 350 38.43 -3.28 11.90
C TYR A 350 37.57 -2.13 12.35
N TYR A 351 37.89 -1.56 13.50
CA TYR A 351 37.32 -0.30 13.95
C TYR A 351 38.00 0.88 13.25
N ILE A 352 37.25 1.91 12.95
CA ILE A 352 37.72 3.16 12.35
C ILE A 352 36.87 4.32 12.84
N ASP A 353 37.53 5.43 13.26
CA ASP A 353 36.87 6.63 13.72
C ASP A 353 37.46 7.88 13.06
N CYS A 354 36.80 8.29 11.98
CA CYS A 354 37.20 9.49 11.24
C CYS A 354 37.05 10.78 12.06
N THR A 355 36.15 10.83 13.04
CA THR A 355 35.94 11.99 13.86
C THR A 355 37.14 12.30 14.75
N TRP A 356 37.72 11.26 15.37
CA TRP A 356 38.82 11.41 16.28
C TRP A 356 40.20 11.44 15.58
N ASP A 357 40.23 11.04 14.30
CA ASP A 357 41.37 11.26 13.44
C ASP A 357 41.34 12.64 12.74
N ASP A 358 40.22 13.40 12.85
CA ASP A 358 40.05 14.80 12.44
C ASP A 358 40.00 15.74 13.69
N PRO A 359 41.12 16.33 14.12
CA PRO A 359 41.14 17.06 15.37
C PRO A 359 40.39 18.38 15.30
N VAL A 360 39.59 18.65 16.34
CA VAL A 360 38.80 19.87 16.50
C VAL A 360 39.68 21.12 16.47
N GLY A 361 39.25 22.10 15.67
CA GLY A 361 39.92 23.41 15.60
C GLY A 361 41.11 23.47 14.66
N GLY A 362 41.27 22.45 13.82
CA GLY A 362 42.40 22.31 12.91
C GLY A 362 43.68 21.89 13.62
N GLY A 363 44.35 20.98 13.06
CA GLY A 363 45.57 20.39 13.64
C GLY A 363 46.18 19.44 12.62
N TYR A 364 46.99 18.53 13.09
CA TYR A 364 47.49 17.48 12.23
C TYR A 364 46.56 16.31 12.34
N GLU A 365 45.90 15.97 11.20
CA GLU A 365 45.15 14.74 11.04
C GLU A 365 46.04 13.57 11.40
N ASN A 366 45.46 12.59 12.05
CA ASN A 366 46.22 11.45 12.52
C ASN A 366 45.55 10.14 12.11
N TYR A 367 46.22 9.05 12.41
CA TYR A 367 45.73 7.68 12.10
C TYR A 367 45.71 6.82 13.36
N LYS A 368 45.51 7.43 14.54
CA LYS A 368 45.42 6.72 15.81
C LYS A 368 44.19 5.84 15.87
N TYR A 369 43.11 6.28 15.24
CA TYR A 369 41.82 5.61 15.25
C TYR A 369 41.51 4.96 13.89
N TYR A 370 42.54 4.65 13.10
CA TYR A 370 42.48 4.06 11.79
C TYR A 370 42.73 2.54 11.85
N LEU A 371 41.83 1.71 11.30
CA LEU A 371 41.92 0.24 11.09
C LEU A 371 42.47 -0.53 12.29
N SER A 372 41.85 -0.41 13.45
CA SER A 372 42.18 -1.18 14.64
C SER A 372 41.43 -2.50 14.72
N GLU A 373 42.14 -3.61 14.96
CA GLU A 373 41.50 -4.92 15.20
C GLU A 373 40.78 -4.98 16.55
N SER A 374 41.17 -4.14 17.50
CA SER A 374 40.61 -4.04 18.85
C SER A 374 40.05 -2.65 19.09
N LEU A 375 38.97 -2.59 19.85
CA LEU A 375 38.44 -1.30 20.29
C LEU A 375 39.47 -0.57 21.18
N TRP A 376 39.59 0.73 21.01
CA TRP A 376 40.50 1.57 21.81
C TRP A 376 40.03 1.66 23.25
N SER A 377 40.97 1.88 24.18
CA SER A 377 40.69 1.93 25.63
C SER A 377 39.78 3.06 26.05
N ASP A 378 39.68 4.10 25.25
CA ASP A 378 38.85 5.29 25.44
C ASP A 378 37.43 5.14 24.80
N HIS A 379 37.14 4.02 24.11
CA HIS A 379 35.88 3.74 23.49
C HIS A 379 35.17 2.54 24.13
N ILE A 380 33.83 2.59 24.23
CA ILE A 380 32.95 1.49 24.66
C ILE A 380 31.85 1.34 23.62
N ALA A 381 31.86 0.28 22.86
CA ALA A 381 30.82 -0.02 21.87
C ALA A 381 29.60 -0.63 22.55
N GLU A 382 28.42 -0.07 22.29
CA GLU A 382 27.14 -0.59 22.73
C GLU A 382 26.41 -1.35 21.60
N THR A 383 26.50 -0.84 20.38
CA THR A 383 25.92 -1.48 19.18
C THR A 383 26.91 -1.48 18.04
N ALA A 384 26.75 -2.46 17.13
CA ALA A 384 27.40 -2.46 15.81
C ALA A 384 26.37 -2.96 14.81
N LYS A 385 25.87 -2.09 13.93
CA LYS A 385 24.69 -2.35 13.08
C LYS A 385 25.00 -2.13 11.60
N ASP A 386 24.59 -3.08 10.77
CA ASP A 386 24.45 -2.82 9.34
C ASP A 386 23.15 -2.05 9.13
N LEU A 387 23.25 -0.81 8.65
CA LEU A 387 22.11 0.08 8.45
C LEU A 387 21.31 -0.24 7.18
N SER A 388 21.78 -1.18 6.35
CA SER A 388 21.15 -1.48 5.06
C SER A 388 19.71 -2.02 5.17
N GLU A 389 19.32 -2.53 6.35
CA GLU A 389 17.99 -3.07 6.62
C GLU A 389 16.99 -2.02 7.14
N ASP A 390 17.47 -0.81 7.46
CA ASP A 390 16.60 0.26 7.95
C ASP A 390 15.74 0.83 6.81
N GLY A 391 14.51 1.24 7.16
CA GLY A 391 13.53 1.75 6.21
C GLY A 391 13.93 3.08 5.56
N LYS A 392 13.35 3.38 4.40
CA LYS A 392 13.59 4.63 3.65
C LYS A 392 13.38 5.88 4.51
N TYR A 393 12.34 5.89 5.36
CA TYR A 393 12.04 7.01 6.25
C TYR A 393 13.22 7.32 7.19
N ASP A 394 13.78 6.27 7.85
CA ASP A 394 14.90 6.44 8.78
C ASP A 394 16.13 7.00 8.04
N TRP A 395 16.37 6.52 6.82
CA TRP A 395 17.47 7.03 6.01
C TRP A 395 17.29 8.48 5.62
N GLU A 396 16.13 8.90 5.15
CA GLU A 396 15.90 10.30 4.77
C GLU A 396 15.95 11.24 5.95
N HIS A 397 15.40 10.87 7.10
CA HIS A 397 15.26 11.76 8.25
C HIS A 397 16.47 11.74 9.18
N TYR A 398 16.93 10.54 9.57
CA TYR A 398 18.02 10.43 10.56
C TYR A 398 19.39 10.37 9.92
N TYR A 399 19.57 9.54 8.91
CA TYR A 399 20.90 9.21 8.41
C TYR A 399 21.39 10.17 7.33
N LEU A 400 20.51 10.70 6.49
CA LEU A 400 20.87 11.66 5.45
C LEU A 400 20.80 13.09 5.94
N THR A 401 19.63 13.54 6.36
CA THR A 401 19.36 14.96 6.65
C THR A 401 19.44 15.34 8.13
N GLY A 402 19.46 14.36 9.04
CA GLY A 402 19.43 14.60 10.48
C GLY A 402 18.10 15.17 10.99
N ALA A 403 17.05 15.27 10.15
CA ALA A 403 15.76 15.75 10.57
C ALA A 403 15.24 14.90 11.75
N ASP A 404 14.45 15.51 12.62
CA ASP A 404 13.88 14.89 13.82
C ASP A 404 14.88 14.48 14.93
N TYR A 405 16.19 14.69 14.77
CA TYR A 405 17.17 14.32 15.79
C TYR A 405 17.12 15.23 17.04
N ALA A 406 16.70 16.48 16.88
CA ALA A 406 16.63 17.49 17.93
C ALA A 406 15.28 17.59 18.65
N ARG A 407 14.41 16.56 18.59
CA ARG A 407 13.13 16.53 19.30
C ARG A 407 13.19 15.74 20.58
#